data_469988993af424dfe89e40d4ac9aecb8
#
_entry.id   469988993af424dfe89e40d4ac9aecb8
#
_cell.length_a   1.000
_cell.length_b   1.000
_cell.length_c   1.000
_cell.angle_alpha   90.00
_cell.angle_beta   90.00
_cell.angle_gamma   90.00
#
_symmetry.space_group_name_H-M   'P 1'
#
loop_
_entity.id
_entity.type
_entity.pdbx_description
1 polymer ?
#
loop_
_entity_poly.entity_id
_entity_poly.type
_entity_poly.pdbx_seq_one_letter_code
_entity_poly.pdbx_strand_id
1 'polypeptide(L)'
;MKRIVAVLLMTIFLSGCAGKHAQLERAMALRGKMLVRSCTFTAQITADYGDKLYEFAMDCQADGQGNVRFTVSKPESISGVAGQISQSEGKLTFDNDKAVAFELLADGQLAPVAAPWVLIRALRSGYLTSCAQEGEMLRVAIDDSYEEDALHLDIWLDSQDQPARGEILWQGRRILSMQVVNFCFL
;
A
#
# COMPACT_ATOMS: atom_id res chain seq x y z
N MET A 1 -25.44 36.68 -26.89
CA MET A 1 -24.07 36.26 -26.59
C MET A 1 -23.78 36.14 -25.09
N LYS A 2 -24.07 37.11 -24.20
CA LYS A 2 -23.80 36.98 -22.73
C LYS A 2 -24.49 35.81 -22.04
N ARG A 3 -25.72 35.42 -22.44
CA ARG A 3 -26.45 34.29 -21.87
C ARG A 3 -25.89 32.91 -22.25
N ILE A 4 -25.31 32.78 -23.46
CA ILE A 4 -24.70 31.54 -23.94
C ILE A 4 -23.36 31.31 -23.25
N VAL A 5 -22.58 32.36 -22.99
CA VAL A 5 -21.30 32.28 -22.24
C VAL A 5 -21.55 31.87 -20.78
N ALA A 6 -22.63 32.37 -20.15
CA ALA A 6 -22.98 31.99 -18.77
C ALA A 6 -23.39 30.51 -18.64
N VAL A 7 -24.12 29.97 -19.62
CA VAL A 7 -24.50 28.56 -19.64
C VAL A 7 -23.28 27.68 -19.89
N LEU A 8 -22.36 28.07 -20.76
CA LEU A 8 -21.12 27.33 -21.04
C LEU A 8 -20.18 27.30 -19.82
N LEU A 9 -20.09 28.42 -19.08
CA LEU A 9 -19.33 28.48 -17.82
C LEU A 9 -19.94 27.59 -16.72
N MET A 10 -21.27 27.47 -16.64
CA MET A 10 -21.95 26.68 -15.63
C MET A 10 -21.78 25.16 -15.86
N THR A 11 -21.62 24.71 -17.13
CA THR A 11 -21.37 23.30 -17.44
C THR A 11 -19.96 22.86 -17.10
N ILE A 12 -18.97 23.75 -17.07
CA ILE A 12 -17.58 23.41 -16.69
C ILE A 12 -17.45 23.14 -15.19
N PHE A 13 -18.25 23.79 -14.33
CA PHE A 13 -18.22 23.59 -12.90
C PHE A 13 -18.89 22.27 -12.44
N LEU A 14 -19.76 21.68 -13.24
CA LEU A 14 -20.46 20.43 -12.89
C LEU A 14 -19.64 19.17 -13.18
N SER A 15 -18.63 19.25 -14.03
CA SER A 15 -17.78 18.09 -14.39
C SER A 15 -16.74 17.74 -13.31
N GLY A 16 -16.39 18.65 -12.42
CA GLY A 16 -15.34 18.43 -11.41
C GLY A 16 -15.71 17.50 -10.25
N CYS A 17 -17.01 17.40 -9.91
CA CYS A 17 -17.45 16.58 -8.78
C CYS A 17 -17.67 15.10 -9.16
N ALA A 18 -18.05 14.81 -10.39
CA ALA A 18 -18.34 13.43 -10.84
C ALA A 18 -17.08 12.54 -10.84
N GLY A 19 -15.93 13.11 -11.21
CA GLY A 19 -14.66 12.37 -11.25
C GLY A 19 -14.17 11.90 -9.87
N LYS A 20 -14.27 12.76 -8.86
CA LYS A 20 -13.84 12.43 -7.49
C LYS A 20 -14.68 11.33 -6.85
N HIS A 21 -15.99 11.33 -7.11
CA HIS A 21 -16.88 10.29 -6.60
C HIS A 21 -16.54 8.92 -7.19
N ALA A 22 -16.34 8.84 -8.50
CA ALA A 22 -15.96 7.60 -9.17
C ALA A 22 -14.61 7.04 -8.67
N GLN A 23 -13.63 7.91 -8.41
CA GLN A 23 -12.34 7.51 -7.84
C GLN A 23 -12.49 6.91 -6.45
N LEU A 24 -13.28 7.54 -5.60
CA LEU A 24 -13.58 7.04 -4.27
C LEU A 24 -14.33 5.69 -4.32
N GLU A 25 -15.30 5.55 -5.21
CA GLU A 25 -16.02 4.28 -5.39
C GLU A 25 -15.08 3.13 -5.78
N ARG A 26 -14.11 3.37 -6.67
CA ARG A 26 -13.10 2.39 -7.06
C ARG A 26 -12.25 1.95 -5.85
N ALA A 27 -11.74 2.91 -5.06
CA ALA A 27 -10.98 2.63 -3.86
C ALA A 27 -11.79 1.83 -2.83
N MET A 28 -13.06 2.20 -2.61
CA MET A 28 -13.97 1.50 -1.70
C MET A 28 -14.36 0.11 -2.19
N ALA A 29 -14.51 -0.09 -3.50
CA ALA A 29 -14.77 -1.41 -4.09
C ALA A 29 -13.56 -2.35 -3.88
N LEU A 30 -12.33 -1.86 -4.06
CA LEU A 30 -11.12 -2.60 -3.71
C LEU A 30 -11.12 -2.97 -2.22
N ARG A 31 -11.37 -2.02 -1.32
CA ARG A 31 -11.46 -2.26 0.13
C ARG A 31 -12.46 -3.37 0.45
N GLY A 32 -13.65 -3.32 -0.17
CA GLY A 32 -14.66 -4.38 0.00
C GLY A 32 -14.14 -5.77 -0.37
N LYS A 33 -13.39 -5.90 -1.48
CA LYS A 33 -12.73 -7.14 -1.87
C LYS A 33 -11.67 -7.56 -0.86
N MET A 34 -10.82 -6.63 -0.42
CA MET A 34 -9.74 -6.89 0.54
C MET A 34 -10.25 -7.36 1.91
N LEU A 35 -11.47 -6.99 2.31
CA LEU A 35 -12.07 -7.40 3.58
C LEU A 35 -12.52 -8.87 3.61
N VAL A 36 -12.85 -9.45 2.46
CA VAL A 36 -13.48 -10.78 2.39
C VAL A 36 -12.67 -11.81 1.62
N ARG A 37 -11.69 -11.40 0.81
CA ARG A 37 -10.91 -12.29 -0.04
C ARG A 37 -9.46 -12.37 0.40
N SER A 38 -8.88 -13.54 0.20
CA SER A 38 -7.43 -13.74 0.24
C SER A 38 -6.81 -13.25 -1.06
N CYS A 39 -5.52 -12.89 -1.02
CA CYS A 39 -4.78 -12.52 -2.23
C CYS A 39 -3.33 -12.97 -2.14
N THR A 40 -2.71 -13.10 -3.30
CA THR A 40 -1.27 -13.35 -3.46
C THR A 40 -0.65 -12.27 -4.31
N PHE A 41 0.61 -11.96 -4.05
CA PHE A 41 1.40 -11.00 -4.83
C PHE A 41 2.89 -11.13 -4.52
N THR A 42 3.73 -10.62 -5.41
CA THR A 42 5.16 -10.44 -5.15
C THR A 42 5.41 -8.97 -4.85
N ALA A 43 6.07 -8.67 -3.72
CA ALA A 43 6.48 -7.33 -3.32
C ALA A 43 7.98 -7.15 -3.59
N GLN A 44 8.34 -6.15 -4.40
CA GLN A 44 9.72 -5.69 -4.57
C GLN A 44 9.87 -4.41 -3.76
N ILE A 45 10.67 -4.46 -2.71
CA ILE A 45 10.72 -3.43 -1.66
C ILE A 45 12.08 -2.76 -1.68
N THR A 46 12.07 -1.43 -1.59
CA THR A 46 13.25 -0.60 -1.31
C THR A 46 13.01 0.11 0.02
N ALA A 47 13.89 -0.17 0.99
CA ALA A 47 13.91 0.50 2.29
C ALA A 47 14.97 1.59 2.28
N ASP A 48 14.58 2.82 2.61
CA ASP A 48 15.43 4.02 2.59
C ASP A 48 15.72 4.49 4.03
N TYR A 49 16.96 4.26 4.47
CA TYR A 49 17.48 4.70 5.76
C TYR A 49 18.16 6.08 5.70
N GLY A 50 18.15 6.71 4.51
CA GLY A 50 18.79 7.99 4.27
C GLY A 50 20.21 7.86 3.73
N ASP A 51 21.09 7.19 4.43
CA ASP A 51 22.46 6.89 4.01
C ASP A 51 22.63 5.57 3.28
N LYS A 52 21.64 4.67 3.40
CA LYS A 52 21.64 3.33 2.81
C LYS A 52 20.28 2.98 2.23
N LEU A 53 20.29 2.27 1.11
CA LEU A 53 19.13 1.66 0.49
C LEU A 53 19.27 0.14 0.55
N TYR A 54 18.21 -0.54 0.99
CA TYR A 54 18.13 -1.99 0.95
C TYR A 54 17.01 -2.42 0.02
N GLU A 55 17.34 -3.28 -0.92
CA GLU A 55 16.38 -3.83 -1.88
C GLU A 55 16.21 -5.32 -1.63
N PHE A 56 14.97 -5.76 -1.59
CA PHE A 56 14.63 -7.16 -1.46
C PHE A 56 13.28 -7.45 -2.09
N ALA A 57 13.03 -8.72 -2.40
CA ALA A 57 11.75 -9.17 -2.93
C ALA A 57 11.22 -10.32 -2.10
N MET A 58 9.89 -10.39 -1.98
CA MET A 58 9.22 -11.44 -1.25
C MET A 58 7.89 -11.81 -1.91
N ASP A 59 7.58 -13.09 -1.87
CA ASP A 59 6.29 -13.61 -2.27
C ASP A 59 5.37 -13.61 -1.05
N CYS A 60 4.20 -13.00 -1.22
CA CYS A 60 3.27 -12.70 -0.14
C CYS A 60 1.92 -13.36 -0.39
N GLN A 61 1.30 -13.82 0.70
CA GLN A 61 -0.08 -14.28 0.73
C GLN A 61 -0.81 -13.61 1.90
N ALA A 62 -1.84 -12.84 1.60
CA ALA A 62 -2.73 -12.28 2.61
C ALA A 62 -4.00 -13.10 2.70
N ASP A 63 -4.46 -13.39 3.92
CA ASP A 63 -5.74 -14.05 4.15
C ASP A 63 -6.89 -13.04 4.27
N GLY A 64 -8.14 -13.55 4.31
CA GLY A 64 -9.34 -12.72 4.48
C GLY A 64 -9.42 -11.99 5.83
N GLN A 65 -8.53 -12.26 6.79
CA GLN A 65 -8.43 -11.57 8.07
C GLN A 65 -7.36 -10.47 8.08
N GLY A 66 -6.51 -10.41 7.04
CA GLY A 66 -5.44 -9.43 6.88
C GLY A 66 -4.10 -9.87 7.49
N ASN A 67 -3.96 -11.15 7.84
CA ASN A 67 -2.64 -11.72 8.15
C ASN A 67 -1.87 -11.92 6.85
N VAL A 68 -0.57 -11.64 6.87
CA VAL A 68 0.30 -11.80 5.70
C VAL A 68 1.39 -12.83 6.03
N ARG A 69 1.48 -13.86 5.21
CA ARG A 69 2.63 -14.77 5.14
C ARG A 69 3.51 -14.32 4.00
N PHE A 70 4.81 -14.42 4.19
CA PHE A 70 5.78 -14.07 3.17
C PHE A 70 6.96 -15.03 3.14
N THR A 71 7.60 -15.10 1.98
CA THR A 71 8.90 -15.76 1.79
C THR A 71 9.77 -14.82 0.99
N VAL A 72 10.96 -14.50 1.50
CA VAL A 72 11.93 -13.66 0.81
C VAL A 72 12.50 -14.46 -0.37
N SER A 73 12.44 -13.88 -1.57
CA SER A 73 12.95 -14.48 -2.81
C SER A 73 14.26 -13.84 -3.28
N LYS A 74 14.53 -12.60 -2.89
CA LYS A 74 15.77 -11.86 -3.23
C LYS A 74 16.19 -10.94 -2.08
N PRO A 75 17.49 -10.62 -1.92
CA PRO A 75 18.65 -11.23 -2.61
C PRO A 75 18.89 -12.68 -2.18
N GLU A 76 19.78 -13.38 -2.87
CA GLU A 76 20.09 -14.80 -2.61
C GLU A 76 20.59 -15.04 -1.17
N SER A 77 21.32 -14.06 -0.60
CA SER A 77 21.86 -14.13 0.76
C SER A 77 20.80 -14.33 1.87
N ILE A 78 19.56 -13.89 1.63
CA ILE A 78 18.43 -14.00 2.56
C ILE A 78 17.23 -14.73 1.94
N SER A 79 17.39 -15.29 0.75
CA SER A 79 16.34 -16.06 0.10
C SER A 79 15.94 -17.29 0.94
N GLY A 80 14.63 -17.57 0.99
CA GLY A 80 14.05 -18.64 1.78
C GLY A 80 13.71 -18.25 3.24
N VAL A 81 14.08 -17.04 3.68
CA VAL A 81 13.54 -16.51 4.96
C VAL A 81 12.04 -16.33 4.82
N ALA A 82 11.27 -16.96 5.69
CA ALA A 82 9.82 -16.90 5.69
C ALA A 82 9.30 -16.36 7.02
N GLY A 83 8.12 -15.76 6.99
CA GLY A 83 7.49 -15.23 8.19
C GLY A 83 5.99 -15.02 8.03
N GLN A 84 5.34 -14.72 9.15
CA GLN A 84 3.94 -14.34 9.19
C GLN A 84 3.77 -13.13 10.09
N ILE A 85 2.97 -12.17 9.64
CA ILE A 85 2.58 -11.00 10.41
C ILE A 85 1.07 -11.03 10.57
N SER A 86 0.60 -10.92 11.81
CA SER A 86 -0.82 -10.90 12.15
C SER A 86 -1.20 -9.61 12.86
N GLN A 87 -2.47 -9.25 12.78
CA GLN A 87 -3.01 -8.04 13.37
C GLN A 87 -3.05 -8.10 14.92
N SER A 88 -3.17 -9.31 15.49
CA SER A 88 -3.41 -9.48 16.92
C SER A 88 -2.15 -9.45 17.79
N GLU A 89 -0.98 -9.71 17.24
CA GLU A 89 0.23 -9.88 18.07
C GLU A 89 1.49 -9.19 17.51
N GLY A 90 1.48 -8.64 16.30
CA GLY A 90 2.71 -8.12 15.66
C GLY A 90 3.84 -9.15 15.60
N LYS A 91 3.49 -10.44 15.62
CA LYS A 91 4.45 -11.54 15.74
C LYS A 91 5.07 -11.82 14.38
N LEU A 92 6.35 -11.52 14.26
CA LEU A 92 7.18 -11.97 13.16
C LEU A 92 7.68 -13.39 13.52
N THR A 93 7.21 -14.39 12.79
CA THR A 93 7.68 -15.78 12.96
C THR A 93 8.61 -16.10 11.82
N PHE A 94 9.86 -16.42 12.12
CA PHE A 94 10.85 -16.87 11.13
C PHE A 94 10.90 -18.40 11.17
N ASP A 95 10.69 -18.99 10.01
CA ASP A 95 10.82 -20.42 9.82
C ASP A 95 12.13 -20.65 9.05
N ASN A 96 13.20 -20.86 9.78
CA ASN A 96 14.53 -21.37 9.40
C ASN A 96 15.62 -20.73 10.28
N ASP A 97 16.77 -21.39 10.39
CA ASP A 97 17.97 -20.96 11.14
C ASP A 97 18.62 -19.63 10.65
N LYS A 98 17.99 -18.92 9.73
CA LYS A 98 18.44 -17.62 9.21
C LYS A 98 17.67 -16.51 9.89
N ALA A 99 18.28 -15.85 10.87
CA ALA A 99 17.78 -14.61 11.41
C ALA A 99 18.30 -13.43 10.58
N VAL A 100 17.41 -12.61 10.03
CA VAL A 100 17.75 -11.33 9.41
C VAL A 100 17.31 -10.24 10.35
N ALA A 101 18.26 -9.48 10.88
CA ALA A 101 17.99 -8.28 11.64
C ALA A 101 17.94 -7.09 10.66
N PHE A 102 16.75 -6.55 10.42
CA PHE A 102 16.61 -5.25 9.78
C PHE A 102 16.62 -4.18 10.88
N GLU A 103 17.35 -3.10 10.67
CA GLU A 103 17.15 -1.89 11.45
C GLU A 103 15.69 -1.43 11.25
N LEU A 104 15.08 -0.92 12.32
CA LEU A 104 13.71 -0.42 12.25
C LEU A 104 13.70 1.00 11.66
N LEU A 105 12.70 1.28 10.84
CA LEU A 105 12.37 2.60 10.30
C LEU A 105 11.35 3.31 11.19
N ALA A 106 11.04 4.58 10.92
CA ALA A 106 10.06 5.37 11.65
C ALA A 106 10.30 5.33 13.17
N ASP A 107 11.52 5.68 13.60
CA ASP A 107 11.94 5.67 15.02
C ASP A 107 11.67 4.35 15.75
N GLY A 108 11.88 3.24 15.07
CA GLY A 108 11.72 1.91 15.66
C GLY A 108 10.34 1.29 15.51
N GLN A 109 9.43 1.91 14.77
CA GLN A 109 8.05 1.43 14.63
C GLN A 109 7.86 0.43 13.48
N LEU A 110 8.71 0.46 12.44
CA LEU A 110 8.47 -0.28 11.20
C LEU A 110 9.68 -1.11 10.77
N ALA A 111 9.53 -2.44 10.79
CA ALA A 111 10.45 -3.33 10.11
C ALA A 111 10.16 -3.35 8.61
N PRO A 112 11.16 -3.23 7.71
CA PRO A 112 10.93 -3.23 6.26
C PRO A 112 10.17 -4.45 5.73
N VAL A 113 10.37 -5.61 6.33
CA VAL A 113 9.64 -6.85 5.98
C VAL A 113 8.15 -6.79 6.30
N ALA A 114 7.71 -5.84 7.12
CA ALA A 114 6.30 -5.62 7.41
C ALA A 114 5.59 -4.76 6.35
N ALA A 115 6.28 -4.18 5.38
CA ALA A 115 5.69 -3.31 4.37
C ALA A 115 4.49 -3.94 3.64
N PRO A 116 4.49 -5.22 3.20
CA PRO A 116 3.33 -5.85 2.58
C PRO A 116 2.13 -5.93 3.54
N TRP A 117 2.36 -6.20 4.81
CA TRP A 117 1.30 -6.24 5.82
C TRP A 117 0.72 -4.83 6.07
N VAL A 118 1.57 -3.80 6.15
CA VAL A 118 1.12 -2.40 6.29
C VAL A 118 0.27 -1.99 5.10
N LEU A 119 0.66 -2.36 3.85
CA LEU A 119 -0.13 -2.14 2.64
C LEU A 119 -1.52 -2.79 2.76
N ILE A 120 -1.57 -4.07 3.09
CA ILE A 120 -2.82 -4.83 3.23
C ILE A 120 -3.71 -4.22 4.32
N ARG A 121 -3.14 -3.90 5.49
CA ARG A 121 -3.85 -3.26 6.60
C ARG A 121 -4.43 -1.91 6.19
N ALA A 122 -3.64 -1.06 5.54
CA ALA A 122 -4.09 0.26 5.08
C ALA A 122 -5.25 0.15 4.09
N LEU A 123 -5.16 -0.73 3.09
CA LEU A 123 -6.24 -0.97 2.14
C LEU A 123 -7.52 -1.48 2.81
N ARG A 124 -7.42 -2.27 3.88
CA ARG A 124 -8.57 -2.84 4.60
C ARG A 124 -9.24 -1.85 5.55
N SER A 125 -8.45 -1.11 6.32
CA SER A 125 -8.98 -0.35 7.47
C SER A 125 -8.36 1.02 7.69
N GLY A 126 -7.36 1.44 6.87
CA GLY A 126 -6.75 2.75 7.01
C GLY A 126 -7.69 3.90 6.68
N TYR A 127 -7.37 5.10 7.12
CA TYR A 127 -8.15 6.32 6.91
C TYR A 127 -7.84 6.91 5.54
N LEU A 128 -8.80 6.79 4.64
CA LEU A 128 -8.67 7.28 3.27
C LEU A 128 -8.74 8.81 3.27
N THR A 129 -7.64 9.46 2.92
CA THR A 129 -7.50 10.92 2.93
C THR A 129 -7.78 11.54 1.57
N SER A 130 -7.37 10.88 0.49
CA SER A 130 -7.68 11.35 -0.86
C SER A 130 -7.60 10.24 -1.92
N CYS A 131 -8.24 10.50 -3.06
CA CYS A 131 -8.10 9.72 -4.29
C CYS A 131 -7.86 10.69 -5.46
N ALA A 132 -6.88 10.40 -6.31
CA ALA A 132 -6.54 11.21 -7.47
C ALA A 132 -6.10 10.34 -8.64
N GLN A 133 -6.55 10.69 -9.85
CA GLN A 133 -6.05 10.05 -11.07
C GLN A 133 -4.66 10.60 -11.40
N GLU A 134 -3.67 9.74 -11.52
CA GLU A 134 -2.31 10.06 -11.92
C GLU A 134 -1.92 9.22 -13.16
N GLY A 135 -2.05 9.81 -14.33
CA GLY A 135 -1.89 9.09 -15.59
C GLY A 135 -2.94 7.98 -15.70
N GLU A 136 -2.51 6.74 -15.90
CA GLU A 136 -3.39 5.56 -15.99
C GLU A 136 -3.71 4.95 -14.63
N MET A 137 -3.05 5.39 -13.56
CA MET A 137 -3.21 4.83 -12.22
C MET A 137 -4.10 5.71 -11.35
N LEU A 138 -4.82 5.08 -10.43
CA LEU A 138 -5.53 5.74 -9.36
C LEU A 138 -4.65 5.76 -8.11
N ARG A 139 -4.18 6.94 -7.71
CA ARG A 139 -3.51 7.12 -6.42
C ARG A 139 -4.54 7.22 -5.31
N VAL A 140 -4.35 6.43 -4.28
CA VAL A 140 -5.14 6.40 -3.05
C VAL A 140 -4.23 6.73 -1.90
N ALA A 141 -4.48 7.84 -1.20
CA ALA A 141 -3.73 8.25 -0.02
C ALA A 141 -4.47 7.81 1.25
N ILE A 142 -3.74 7.19 2.16
CA ILE A 142 -4.29 6.56 3.37
C ILE A 142 -3.36 6.84 4.55
N ASP A 143 -3.94 7.24 5.69
CA ASP A 143 -3.24 7.28 6.97
C ASP A 143 -3.58 6.03 7.78
N ASP A 144 -2.61 5.45 8.47
CA ASP A 144 -2.83 4.23 9.26
C ASP A 144 -3.44 4.51 10.63
N SER A 145 -3.33 5.74 11.13
CA SER A 145 -3.95 6.21 12.38
C SER A 145 -4.27 7.71 12.30
N TYR A 146 -4.83 8.27 13.37
CA TYR A 146 -5.06 9.72 13.55
C TYR A 146 -3.97 10.38 14.42
N GLU A 147 -2.94 9.63 14.81
CA GLU A 147 -1.85 10.14 15.62
C GLU A 147 -0.90 11.00 14.80
N GLU A 148 -0.14 11.90 15.46
CA GLU A 148 0.82 12.79 14.79
C GLU A 148 1.97 12.01 14.12
N ASP A 149 2.27 10.81 14.61
CA ASP A 149 3.30 9.91 14.10
C ASP A 149 2.76 8.80 13.19
N ALA A 150 1.56 9.00 12.66
CA ALA A 150 0.93 8.07 11.73
C ALA A 150 1.80 7.83 10.48
N LEU A 151 1.77 6.60 9.99
CA LEU A 151 2.31 6.28 8.69
C LEU A 151 1.33 6.76 7.62
N HIS A 152 1.83 7.54 6.66
CA HIS A 152 1.10 7.90 5.47
C HIS A 152 1.45 6.94 4.33
N LEU A 153 0.44 6.43 3.63
CA LEU A 153 0.61 5.54 2.50
C LEU A 153 0.03 6.16 1.24
N ASP A 154 0.84 6.20 0.20
CA ASP A 154 0.39 6.42 -1.15
C ASP A 154 0.36 5.08 -1.89
N ILE A 155 -0.79 4.71 -2.42
CA ILE A 155 -1.00 3.43 -3.11
C ILE A 155 -1.54 3.71 -4.50
N TRP A 156 -0.89 3.20 -5.54
CA TRP A 156 -1.34 3.31 -6.92
C TRP A 156 -2.00 2.02 -7.36
N LEU A 157 -3.23 2.17 -7.82
CA LEU A 157 -4.02 1.09 -8.40
C LEU A 157 -3.91 1.15 -9.93
N ASP A 158 -3.79 0.01 -10.56
CA ASP A 158 -3.76 -0.13 -12.00
C ASP A 158 -5.16 0.02 -12.65
N SER A 159 -5.26 -0.23 -13.95
CA SER A 159 -6.51 -0.18 -14.70
C SER A 159 -7.55 -1.23 -14.28
N GLN A 160 -7.15 -2.25 -13.52
CA GLN A 160 -8.01 -3.30 -12.97
C GLN A 160 -8.35 -3.06 -11.50
N ASP A 161 -8.02 -1.89 -10.96
CA ASP A 161 -8.15 -1.52 -9.55
C ASP A 161 -7.37 -2.45 -8.62
N GLN A 162 -6.21 -2.96 -9.07
CA GLN A 162 -5.31 -3.77 -8.27
C GLN A 162 -4.11 -2.95 -7.82
N PRO A 163 -3.60 -3.16 -6.59
CA PRO A 163 -2.39 -2.50 -6.15
C PRO A 163 -1.20 -2.83 -7.06
N ALA A 164 -0.56 -1.81 -7.62
CA ALA A 164 0.62 -1.94 -8.47
C ALA A 164 1.88 -1.33 -7.83
N ARG A 165 1.69 -0.32 -6.98
CA ARG A 165 2.77 0.38 -6.27
C ARG A 165 2.28 0.86 -4.92
N GLY A 166 3.17 0.89 -3.93
CA GLY A 166 2.94 1.52 -2.64
C GLY A 166 4.16 2.32 -2.18
N GLU A 167 3.93 3.42 -1.49
CA GLU A 167 4.96 4.16 -0.77
C GLU A 167 4.48 4.35 0.66
N ILE A 168 5.41 4.21 1.61
CA ILE A 168 5.17 4.47 3.02
C ILE A 168 6.03 5.67 3.40
N LEU A 169 5.36 6.69 3.89
CA LEU A 169 5.98 7.93 4.35
C LEU A 169 5.82 8.05 5.86
N TRP A 170 6.82 8.59 6.48
CA TRP A 170 6.83 8.96 7.90
C TRP A 170 7.37 10.37 8.05
N GLN A 171 6.62 11.24 8.73
CA GLN A 171 6.92 12.66 8.87
C GLN A 171 7.23 13.34 7.52
N GLY A 172 6.46 12.99 6.46
CA GLY A 172 6.61 13.54 5.13
C GLY A 172 7.79 13.00 4.31
N ARG A 173 8.63 12.15 4.89
CA ARG A 173 9.72 11.47 4.18
C ARG A 173 9.29 10.07 3.76
N ARG A 174 9.51 9.71 2.49
CA ARG A 174 9.34 8.33 2.03
C ARG A 174 10.45 7.46 2.63
N ILE A 175 10.05 6.45 3.39
CA ILE A 175 10.95 5.50 4.06
C ILE A 175 10.92 4.11 3.41
N LEU A 176 9.84 3.78 2.70
CA LEU A 176 9.70 2.54 1.97
C LEU A 176 9.00 2.79 0.63
N SER A 177 9.45 2.12 -0.41
CA SER A 177 8.71 1.99 -1.66
C SER A 177 8.56 0.52 -2.02
N MET A 178 7.45 0.17 -2.66
CA MET A 178 7.12 -1.20 -3.01
C MET A 178 6.48 -1.25 -4.39
N GLN A 179 7.01 -2.09 -5.28
CA GLN A 179 6.31 -2.51 -6.49
C GLN A 179 5.57 -3.81 -6.19
N VAL A 180 4.29 -3.84 -6.55
CA VAL A 180 3.43 -5.01 -6.38
C VAL A 180 3.22 -5.64 -7.75
N VAL A 181 3.65 -6.87 -7.91
CA VAL A 181 3.50 -7.60 -9.18
C VAL A 181 2.78 -8.92 -8.95
N ASN A 182 2.15 -9.44 -9.99
CA ASN A 182 1.38 -10.69 -9.96
C ASN A 182 0.27 -10.69 -8.87
N PHE A 183 -0.35 -9.55 -8.64
CA PHE A 183 -1.45 -9.46 -7.68
C PHE A 183 -2.64 -10.29 -8.17
N CYS A 184 -3.16 -11.15 -7.31
CA CYS A 184 -4.31 -12.00 -7.61
C CYS A 184 -5.17 -12.23 -6.37
N PHE A 185 -6.47 -12.02 -6.49
CA PHE A 185 -7.44 -12.47 -5.49
C PHE A 185 -7.72 -13.97 -5.65
N LEU A 186 -7.79 -14.66 -4.51
CA LEU A 186 -8.11 -16.08 -4.43
C LEU A 186 -9.60 -16.29 -4.14
#